data_940a15f977a0c450e4a70971095c93dc
#
_entry.id   940a15f977a0c450e4a70971095c93dc
#
_cell.length_a   1.000
_cell.length_b   1.000
_cell.length_c   1.000
_cell.angle_alpha   90.00
_cell.angle_beta   90.00
_cell.angle_gamma   90.00
#
_symmetry.space_group_name_H-M   'P 1'
#
loop_
_entity.id
_entity.type
_entity.pdbx_description
1 polymer ?
#
loop_
_entity_poly.entity_id
_entity_poly.type
_entity_poly.pdbx_seq_one_letter_code
_entity_poly.pdbx_strand_id
1 'polypeptide(L)'
;TCYQAFADGLDRQIVRDANNLAVAGTHPALTLVYHITPEQAALRMAARGSADRMEAKGMAFQERVYQGFCAIAAEEPNRVKLIDATATVEEVFEKTVEQVRAYGLDISQDAVTAALAQEAE
;
A
#
# COMPACT_ATOMS: atom_id res chain seq x y z
N THR A 1 7.48 -2.89 -8.93
CA THR A 1 8.81 -3.14 -8.30
C THR A 1 8.70 -4.13 -7.16
N CYS A 2 7.79 -3.95 -6.20
CA CYS A 2 7.71 -4.81 -5.02
C CYS A 2 7.51 -6.29 -5.39
N TYR A 3 6.47 -6.61 -6.13
CA TYR A 3 6.16 -8.00 -6.50
C TYR A 3 7.22 -8.61 -7.43
N GLN A 4 7.64 -7.92 -8.47
CA GLN A 4 8.56 -8.45 -9.47
C GLN A 4 10.00 -8.53 -8.93
N ALA A 5 10.49 -7.49 -8.27
CA ALA A 5 11.87 -7.45 -7.80
C ALA A 5 12.04 -8.14 -6.45
N PHE A 6 11.32 -7.71 -5.41
CA PHE A 6 11.50 -8.23 -4.05
C PHE A 6 10.91 -9.63 -3.87
N ALA A 7 9.71 -9.87 -4.37
CA ALA A 7 9.00 -11.13 -4.11
C ALA A 7 9.33 -12.23 -5.14
N ASP A 8 9.37 -11.92 -6.43
CA ASP A 8 9.70 -12.87 -7.50
C ASP A 8 11.21 -12.93 -7.79
N GLY A 9 12.02 -12.03 -7.23
CA GLY A 9 13.49 -12.10 -7.31
C GLY A 9 14.10 -11.61 -8.62
N LEU A 10 13.37 -10.80 -9.40
CA LEU A 10 13.95 -10.14 -10.59
C LEU A 10 14.94 -9.05 -10.17
N ASP A 11 15.91 -8.79 -11.01
CA ASP A 11 16.88 -7.72 -10.78
C ASP A 11 16.16 -6.38 -10.60
N ARG A 12 16.46 -5.70 -9.46
CA ARG A 12 15.80 -4.45 -9.08
C ARG A 12 16.05 -3.32 -10.07
N GLN A 13 17.26 -3.26 -10.62
CA GLN A 13 17.61 -2.22 -11.57
C GLN A 13 16.87 -2.41 -12.89
N ILE A 14 16.78 -3.64 -13.39
CA ILE A 14 16.02 -3.96 -14.60
C ILE A 14 14.56 -3.61 -14.44
N VAL A 15 13.95 -3.96 -13.30
CA VAL A 15 12.53 -3.62 -13.02
C VAL A 15 12.34 -2.11 -12.94
N ARG A 16 13.27 -1.39 -12.33
CA ARG A 16 13.22 0.07 -12.22
C ARG A 16 13.32 0.74 -13.59
N ASP A 17 14.28 0.30 -14.42
CA ASP A 17 14.49 0.85 -15.75
C ASP A 17 13.31 0.59 -16.67
N ALA A 18 12.72 -0.62 -16.61
CA ALA A 18 11.50 -0.95 -17.35
C ALA A 18 10.31 -0.08 -16.91
N ASN A 19 10.12 0.13 -15.60
CA ASN A 19 9.09 1.01 -15.07
C ASN A 19 9.29 2.47 -15.52
N ASN A 20 10.53 2.98 -15.45
CA ASN A 20 10.85 4.34 -15.87
C ASN A 20 10.55 4.56 -17.35
N LEU A 21 10.87 3.58 -18.19
CA LEU A 21 10.52 3.61 -19.61
C LEU A 21 8.99 3.60 -19.82
N ALA A 22 8.28 2.72 -19.11
CA ALA A 22 6.84 2.57 -19.24
C ALA A 22 6.05 3.81 -18.83
N VAL A 23 6.47 4.51 -17.75
CA VAL A 23 5.77 5.71 -17.27
C VAL A 23 6.09 6.97 -18.08
N ALA A 24 7.12 6.93 -18.93
CA ALA A 24 7.47 8.02 -19.85
C ALA A 24 7.55 9.41 -19.17
N GLY A 25 8.16 9.47 -17.98
CA GLY A 25 8.31 10.69 -17.20
C GLY A 25 7.13 11.05 -16.28
N THR A 26 6.01 10.32 -16.35
CA THR A 26 4.86 10.52 -15.45
C THR A 26 5.00 9.65 -14.21
N HIS A 27 5.63 10.19 -13.16
CA HIS A 27 5.82 9.48 -11.90
C HIS A 27 4.75 9.86 -10.87
N PRO A 28 4.27 8.91 -10.04
CA PRO A 28 3.41 9.23 -8.92
C PRO A 28 4.11 10.18 -7.94
N ALA A 29 3.47 11.28 -7.58
CA ALA A 29 4.01 12.24 -6.63
C ALA A 29 3.87 11.76 -5.17
N LEU A 30 2.81 11.01 -4.88
CA LEU A 30 2.53 10.38 -3.59
C LEU A 30 2.03 8.95 -3.83
N THR A 31 2.55 8.01 -3.06
CA THR A 31 2.09 6.63 -3.02
C THR A 31 1.77 6.25 -1.58
N LEU A 32 0.54 5.84 -1.33
CA LEU A 32 0.09 5.36 -0.03
C LEU A 32 0.07 3.83 -0.05
N VAL A 33 0.78 3.21 0.87
CA VAL A 33 0.84 1.76 1.03
C VAL A 33 0.12 1.36 2.31
N TYR A 34 -1.01 0.70 2.17
CA TYR A 34 -1.73 0.11 3.30
C TYR A 34 -1.01 -1.15 3.76
N HIS A 35 -0.52 -1.11 4.96
CA HIS A 35 0.50 -2.02 5.46
C HIS A 35 -0.05 -2.83 6.64
N ILE A 36 -0.02 -4.16 6.49
CA ILE A 36 -0.35 -5.11 7.56
C ILE A 36 0.67 -6.25 7.54
N THR A 37 0.86 -6.92 8.68
CA THR A 37 1.76 -8.07 8.71
C THR A 37 1.20 -9.25 7.91
N PRO A 38 2.04 -10.15 7.39
CA PRO A 38 1.58 -11.34 6.67
C PRO A 38 0.63 -12.21 7.48
N GLU A 39 0.83 -12.32 8.80
CA GLU A 39 -0.04 -13.08 9.70
C GLU A 39 -1.45 -12.46 9.78
N GLN A 40 -1.52 -11.14 9.93
CA GLN A 40 -2.81 -10.41 9.97
C GLN A 40 -3.51 -10.47 8.61
N ALA A 41 -2.76 -10.39 7.50
CA ALA A 41 -3.29 -10.58 6.15
C ALA A 41 -3.88 -11.99 5.99
N ALA A 42 -3.17 -13.02 6.44
CA ALA A 42 -3.65 -14.40 6.41
C ALA A 42 -4.96 -14.61 7.20
N LEU A 43 -5.07 -13.99 8.38
CA LEU A 43 -6.31 -14.02 9.18
C LEU A 43 -7.49 -13.37 8.45
N ARG A 44 -7.28 -12.22 7.80
CA ARG A 44 -8.32 -11.56 7.00
C ARG A 44 -8.73 -12.37 5.77
N MET A 45 -7.76 -13.00 5.09
CA MET A 45 -8.04 -13.89 3.96
C MET A 45 -8.87 -15.10 4.38
N ALA A 46 -8.51 -15.74 5.49
CA ALA A 46 -9.26 -16.87 6.04
C ALA A 46 -10.72 -16.51 6.36
N ALA A 47 -10.95 -15.31 6.91
CA ALA A 47 -12.31 -14.81 7.19
C ALA A 47 -13.11 -14.53 5.92
N ARG A 48 -12.47 -14.14 4.82
CA ARG A 48 -13.12 -13.86 3.52
C ARG A 48 -13.47 -15.13 2.72
N GLY A 49 -12.78 -16.23 2.98
CA GLY A 49 -13.10 -17.57 2.45
C GLY A 49 -12.53 -17.90 1.05
N SER A 50 -11.84 -16.99 0.38
CA SER A 50 -11.20 -17.28 -0.91
C SER A 50 -9.89 -16.50 -1.07
N ALA A 51 -8.85 -17.16 -1.55
CA ALA A 51 -7.57 -16.54 -1.91
C ALA A 51 -7.51 -16.31 -3.43
N ASP A 52 -6.96 -15.17 -3.85
CA ASP A 52 -6.65 -14.94 -5.24
C ASP A 52 -5.34 -15.66 -5.66
N ARG A 53 -4.98 -15.52 -6.95
CA ARG A 53 -3.78 -16.16 -7.52
C ARG A 53 -2.48 -15.70 -6.84
N MET A 54 -2.39 -14.44 -6.40
CA MET A 54 -1.19 -13.90 -5.73
C MET A 54 -1.15 -14.34 -4.27
N GLU A 55 -2.28 -14.38 -3.60
CA GLU A 55 -2.44 -14.85 -2.21
C GLU A 55 -2.09 -16.34 -2.07
N ALA A 56 -2.33 -17.16 -3.10
CA ALA A 56 -2.00 -18.58 -3.13
C ALA A 56 -0.48 -18.90 -3.16
N LYS A 57 0.38 -17.89 -3.38
CA LYS A 57 1.86 -18.07 -3.39
C LYS A 57 2.48 -18.35 -2.01
N GLY A 58 1.70 -18.27 -0.93
CA GLY A 58 2.10 -18.68 0.42
C GLY A 58 2.79 -17.59 1.25
N MET A 59 3.01 -17.91 2.53
CA MET A 59 3.51 -16.98 3.54
C MET A 59 4.90 -16.42 3.23
N ALA A 60 5.82 -17.22 2.73
CA ALA A 60 7.17 -16.76 2.41
C ALA A 60 7.17 -15.72 1.27
N PHE A 61 6.27 -15.84 0.32
CA PHE A 61 6.08 -14.82 -0.72
C PHE A 61 5.49 -13.53 -0.13
N GLN A 62 4.47 -13.63 0.71
CA GLN A 62 3.84 -12.49 1.37
C GLN A 62 4.83 -11.73 2.26
N GLU A 63 5.70 -12.45 2.97
CA GLU A 63 6.77 -11.83 3.76
C GLU A 63 7.74 -11.02 2.88
N ARG A 64 8.17 -11.56 1.73
CA ARG A 64 9.00 -10.80 0.79
C ARG A 64 8.29 -9.57 0.22
N VAL A 65 7.00 -9.66 -0.05
CA VAL A 65 6.18 -8.51 -0.47
C VAL A 65 6.15 -7.43 0.63
N TYR A 66 5.89 -7.84 1.86
CA TYR A 66 5.87 -6.97 3.02
C TYR A 66 7.20 -6.23 3.20
N GLN A 67 8.32 -6.98 3.23
CA GLN A 67 9.65 -6.41 3.34
C GLN A 67 10.00 -5.50 2.15
N GLY A 68 9.55 -5.84 0.97
CA GLY A 68 9.72 -5.04 -0.24
C GLY A 68 9.04 -3.67 -0.14
N PHE A 69 7.83 -3.59 0.37
CA PHE A 69 7.15 -2.31 0.59
C PHE A 69 7.82 -1.47 1.68
N CYS A 70 8.28 -2.10 2.77
CA CYS A 70 9.05 -1.42 3.80
C CYS A 70 10.35 -0.82 3.24
N ALA A 71 11.07 -1.58 2.43
CA ALA A 71 12.31 -1.12 1.80
C ALA A 71 12.07 0.05 0.83
N ILE A 72 11.05 -0.03 -0.02
CA ILE A 72 10.69 1.04 -0.95
C ILE A 72 10.30 2.32 -0.19
N ALA A 73 9.54 2.22 0.89
CA ALA A 73 9.17 3.36 1.72
C ALA A 73 10.39 3.99 2.41
N ALA A 74 11.36 3.18 2.84
CA ALA A 74 12.60 3.66 3.43
C ALA A 74 13.53 4.36 2.40
N GLU A 75 13.54 3.87 1.15
CA GLU A 75 14.30 4.46 0.05
C GLU A 75 13.69 5.78 -0.47
N GLU A 76 12.37 5.90 -0.45
CA GLU A 76 11.63 7.03 -1.00
C GLU A 76 10.66 7.64 0.05
N PRO A 77 11.16 8.11 1.21
CA PRO A 77 10.30 8.51 2.33
C PRO A 77 9.44 9.74 2.05
N ASN A 78 9.82 10.57 1.08
CA ASN A 78 9.03 11.74 0.68
C ASN A 78 7.85 11.39 -0.23
N ARG A 79 7.96 10.30 -0.99
CA ARG A 79 6.96 9.87 -1.97
C ARG A 79 6.10 8.72 -1.47
N VAL A 80 6.68 7.74 -0.78
CA VAL A 80 6.00 6.51 -0.35
C VAL A 80 5.74 6.56 1.15
N LYS A 81 4.47 6.50 1.53
CA LYS A 81 4.02 6.54 2.92
C LYS A 81 3.34 5.22 3.29
N LEU A 82 3.77 4.64 4.39
CA LEU A 82 3.11 3.46 4.98
C LEU A 82 1.96 3.91 5.87
N ILE A 83 0.78 3.31 5.67
CA ILE A 83 -0.39 3.49 6.51
C ILE A 83 -0.68 2.16 7.19
N ASP A 84 -0.66 2.15 8.51
CA ASP A 84 -1.03 0.97 9.29
C ASP A 84 -2.51 0.65 9.05
N ALA A 85 -2.77 -0.48 8.39
CA ALA A 85 -4.09 -0.96 8.04
C ALA A 85 -4.66 -1.99 9.04
N THR A 86 -4.06 -2.11 10.23
CA THR A 86 -4.55 -3.02 11.28
C THR A 86 -5.72 -2.43 12.07
N ALA A 87 -5.85 -1.10 12.06
CA ALA A 87 -6.88 -0.34 12.74
C ALA A 87 -8.26 -0.46 12.07
N THR A 88 -9.27 0.23 12.59
CA THR A 88 -10.60 0.30 11.98
C THR A 88 -10.59 1.01 10.64
N VAL A 89 -11.65 0.85 9.85
CA VAL A 89 -11.79 1.53 8.55
C VAL A 89 -11.72 3.04 8.73
N GLU A 90 -12.39 3.58 9.74
CA GLU A 90 -12.43 5.00 10.07
C GLU A 90 -11.01 5.52 10.39
N GLU A 91 -10.29 4.83 11.27
CA GLU A 91 -8.93 5.21 11.66
C GLU A 91 -7.95 5.15 10.48
N VAL A 92 -8.05 4.14 9.63
CA VAL A 92 -7.23 4.01 8.42
C VAL A 92 -7.55 5.14 7.44
N PHE A 93 -8.83 5.47 7.28
CA PHE A 93 -9.28 6.57 6.45
C PHE A 93 -8.76 7.93 6.95
N GLU A 94 -8.86 8.20 8.26
CA GLU A 94 -8.31 9.42 8.86
C GLU A 94 -6.81 9.55 8.65
N LYS A 95 -6.03 8.48 8.87
CA LYS A 95 -4.59 8.45 8.58
C LYS A 95 -4.29 8.72 7.10
N THR A 96 -5.12 8.19 6.20
CA THR A 96 -5.02 8.45 4.76
C THR A 96 -5.19 9.93 4.45
N VAL A 97 -6.24 10.55 5.00
CA VAL A 97 -6.52 11.98 4.84
C VAL A 97 -5.38 12.84 5.40
N GLU A 98 -4.82 12.48 6.56
CA GLU A 98 -3.64 13.17 7.12
C GLU A 98 -2.45 13.17 6.16
N GLN A 99 -2.12 12.04 5.55
CA GLN A 99 -1.01 11.94 4.59
C GLN A 99 -1.26 12.78 3.34
N VAL A 100 -2.48 12.79 2.84
CA VAL A 100 -2.87 13.59 1.67
C VAL A 100 -2.82 15.08 1.98
N ARG A 101 -3.27 15.50 3.17
CA ARG A 101 -3.16 16.89 3.64
C ARG A 101 -1.69 17.31 3.83
N ALA A 102 -0.88 16.45 4.43
CA ALA A 102 0.56 16.69 4.63
C ALA A 102 1.31 16.84 3.30
N TYR A 103 0.84 16.17 2.25
CA TYR A 103 1.36 16.33 0.89
C TYR A 103 0.99 17.70 0.28
N GLY A 104 -0.08 18.35 0.77
CA GLY A 104 -0.48 19.69 0.36
C GLY A 104 -1.84 19.77 -0.35
N LEU A 105 -2.60 18.66 -0.38
CA LEU A 105 -3.98 18.70 -0.87
C LEU A 105 -4.93 19.11 0.24
N ASP A 106 -5.80 20.08 -0.04
CA ASP A 106 -6.80 20.55 0.90
C ASP A 106 -8.03 19.63 0.88
N ILE A 107 -8.31 19.02 2.03
CA ILE A 107 -9.50 18.18 2.25
C ILE A 107 -10.20 18.72 3.51
N SER A 108 -11.43 19.22 3.35
CA SER A 108 -12.19 19.74 4.46
C SER A 108 -12.63 18.65 5.44
N GLN A 109 -12.76 19.01 6.72
CA GLN A 109 -13.25 18.07 7.73
C GLN A 109 -14.70 17.65 7.47
N ASP A 110 -15.51 18.53 6.90
CA ASP A 110 -16.89 18.22 6.53
C ASP A 110 -16.97 17.13 5.46
N ALA A 111 -16.06 17.16 4.48
CA ALA A 111 -15.96 16.13 3.46
C ALA A 111 -15.56 14.77 4.05
N VAL A 112 -14.63 14.76 5.02
CA VAL A 112 -14.21 13.54 5.73
C VAL A 112 -15.37 12.95 6.53
N THR A 113 -16.07 13.77 7.28
CA THR A 113 -17.22 13.36 8.09
C THR A 113 -18.34 12.81 7.21
N ALA A 114 -18.64 13.46 6.07
CA ALA A 114 -19.64 12.99 5.13
C ALA A 114 -19.29 11.64 4.49
N ALA A 115 -18.02 11.42 4.15
CA ALA A 115 -17.56 10.15 3.59
C ALA A 115 -17.71 8.99 4.59
N LEU A 116 -17.30 9.20 5.85
CA LEU A 116 -17.44 8.19 6.91
C LEU A 116 -18.92 7.84 7.22
N ALA A 117 -19.82 8.83 7.13
CA ALA A 117 -21.25 8.60 7.35
C ALA A 117 -21.88 7.72 6.26
N GLN A 118 -21.37 7.73 5.03
CA GLN A 118 -21.88 6.89 3.93
C GLN A 118 -21.48 5.42 4.06
N GLU A 119 -20.36 5.12 4.72
CA GLU A 119 -19.90 3.74 4.98
C GLU A 119 -20.70 3.06 6.11
N ALA A 120 -21.36 3.85 6.97
CA ALA A 120 -22.14 3.34 8.11
C ALA A 120 -23.59 2.92 7.74
N GLU A 121 -24.04 3.17 6.51
CA GLU A 121 -25.34 2.75 5.97
C GLU A 121 -25.22 1.41 5.22
#